data_3321692db93c4769f7500c29970db2a4
#
_entry.id   3321692db93c4769f7500c29970db2a4
#
_cell.length_a   1.000
_cell.length_b   1.000
_cell.length_c   1.000
_cell.angle_alpha   90.00
_cell.angle_beta   90.00
_cell.angle_gamma   90.00
#
_symmetry.space_group_name_H-M   'P 1'
#
loop_
_entity.id
_entity.type
_entity.pdbx_description
1 polymer ?
#
loop_
_entity_poly.entity_id
_entity_poly.type
_entity_poly.pdbx_seq_one_letter_code
_entity_poly.pdbx_strand_id
1 'polypeptide(L)'
;MIIREMAFDDISQVAEIERENSLTPWDENGLLTYLLRNDTLFLVASDPFEGGETADEEEYVEPHIYGYIGLLMVPWEADITNITVRKEERNRGIGMQLLKEMIRRCPEHDVSVIHLEVRESGAPARHLYEKTGFTVDGIRKGYYTMPTEDAVLMTLRLPGAPET
;
A
#
# COMPACT_ATOMS: atom_id res chain seq x y z
N MET A 1 -15.11 -4.25 -7.94
CA MET A 1 -13.86 -3.65 -7.40
C MET A 1 -12.74 -3.91 -8.37
N ILE A 2 -11.95 -2.89 -8.63
CA ILE A 2 -10.72 -2.95 -9.45
C ILE A 2 -9.55 -2.42 -8.63
N ILE A 3 -8.32 -2.76 -9.06
CA ILE A 3 -7.10 -2.17 -8.52
C ILE A 3 -6.43 -1.36 -9.63
N ARG A 4 -6.15 -0.11 -9.34
CA ARG A 4 -5.57 0.85 -10.27
C ARG A 4 -4.61 1.80 -9.57
N GLU A 5 -3.85 2.55 -10.35
CA GLU A 5 -3.02 3.63 -9.78
C GLU A 5 -3.90 4.69 -9.12
N MET A 6 -3.39 5.23 -8.01
CA MET A 6 -4.03 6.34 -7.30
C MET A 6 -3.98 7.60 -8.15
N ALA A 7 -5.11 8.26 -8.28
CA ALA A 7 -5.23 9.58 -8.90
C ALA A 7 -5.32 10.68 -7.83
N PHE A 8 -5.16 11.93 -8.23
CA PHE A 8 -5.28 13.07 -7.32
C PHE A 8 -6.66 13.14 -6.65
N ASP A 9 -7.72 12.80 -7.37
CA ASP A 9 -9.08 12.79 -6.85
C ASP A 9 -9.31 11.75 -5.75
N ASP A 10 -8.44 10.75 -5.63
CA ASP A 10 -8.52 9.72 -4.60
C ASP A 10 -7.96 10.18 -3.24
N ILE A 11 -7.14 11.24 -3.22
CA ILE A 11 -6.37 11.66 -2.03
C ILE A 11 -7.27 11.94 -0.84
N SER A 12 -8.42 12.55 -1.04
CA SER A 12 -9.37 12.86 0.04
C SER A 12 -9.84 11.60 0.75
N GLN A 13 -10.26 10.58 0.02
CA GLN A 13 -10.69 9.31 0.58
C GLN A 13 -9.53 8.51 1.20
N VAL A 14 -8.35 8.55 0.59
CA VAL A 14 -7.15 7.88 1.13
C VAL A 14 -6.71 8.54 2.45
N ALA A 15 -6.74 9.86 2.55
CA ALA A 15 -6.47 10.57 3.80
C ALA A 15 -7.48 10.20 4.90
N GLU A 16 -8.74 9.99 4.55
CA GLU A 16 -9.78 9.51 5.48
C GLU A 16 -9.43 8.10 5.98
N ILE A 17 -9.03 7.19 5.11
CA ILE A 17 -8.59 5.83 5.48
C ILE A 17 -7.37 5.89 6.42
N GLU A 18 -6.41 6.77 6.16
CA GLU A 18 -5.26 6.99 7.03
C GLU A 18 -5.67 7.44 8.44
N ARG A 19 -6.58 8.42 8.54
CA ARG A 19 -7.07 8.91 9.85
C ARG A 19 -7.75 7.82 10.67
N GLU A 20 -8.46 6.90 10.03
CA GLU A 20 -9.13 5.79 10.70
C GLU A 20 -8.18 4.73 11.24
N ASN A 21 -7.00 4.58 10.65
CA ASN A 21 -6.15 3.40 10.83
C ASN A 21 -4.76 3.69 11.40
N SER A 22 -4.32 4.93 11.41
CA SER A 22 -2.99 5.31 11.85
C SER A 22 -3.01 6.28 13.01
N LEU A 23 -2.08 6.11 13.96
CA LEU A 23 -1.85 7.07 15.05
C LEU A 23 -1.14 8.33 14.55
N THR A 24 -0.41 8.22 13.45
CA THR A 24 0.31 9.31 12.78
C THR A 24 -0.06 9.34 11.30
N PRO A 25 -1.33 9.68 10.98
CA PRO A 25 -1.79 9.60 9.59
C PRO A 25 -1.12 10.64 8.71
N TRP A 26 -0.88 10.28 7.45
CA TRP A 26 -0.61 11.26 6.42
C TRP A 26 -1.88 12.08 6.16
N ASP A 27 -1.72 13.39 6.08
CA ASP A 27 -2.77 14.28 5.61
C ASP A 27 -2.78 14.35 4.07
N GLU A 28 -3.73 15.11 3.52
CA GLU A 28 -3.84 15.27 2.06
C GLU A 28 -2.58 15.87 1.43
N ASN A 29 -1.93 16.82 2.10
CA ASN A 29 -0.68 17.42 1.61
C ASN A 29 0.47 16.42 1.60
N GLY A 30 0.58 15.58 2.62
CA GLY A 30 1.58 14.52 2.70
C GLY A 30 1.39 13.49 1.60
N LEU A 31 0.17 13.04 1.38
CA LEU A 31 -0.18 12.11 0.30
C LEU A 31 0.09 12.72 -1.08
N LEU A 32 -0.29 13.98 -1.30
CA LEU A 32 -0.01 14.68 -2.54
C LEU A 32 1.50 14.78 -2.82
N THR A 33 2.29 15.10 -1.79
CA THR A 33 3.75 15.18 -1.89
C THR A 33 4.35 13.85 -2.34
N TYR A 34 3.90 12.74 -1.75
CA TYR A 34 4.34 11.40 -2.15
C TYR A 34 3.86 11.02 -3.56
N LEU A 35 2.63 11.33 -3.90
CA LEU A 35 2.06 11.00 -5.21
C LEU A 35 2.77 11.72 -6.36
N LEU A 36 3.27 12.93 -6.12
CA LEU A 36 4.03 13.72 -7.11
C LEU A 36 5.47 13.26 -7.31
N ARG A 37 6.00 12.39 -6.45
CA ARG A 37 7.37 11.87 -6.59
C ARG A 37 7.44 10.87 -7.73
N ASN A 38 8.59 10.82 -8.41
CA ASN A 38 8.86 9.86 -9.47
C ASN A 38 9.38 8.50 -8.98
N ASP A 39 9.66 8.38 -7.67
CA ASP A 39 10.16 7.17 -7.02
C ASP A 39 9.11 6.46 -6.15
N THR A 40 7.84 6.80 -6.34
CA THR A 40 6.71 6.18 -5.64
C THR A 40 5.71 5.55 -6.59
N LEU A 41 5.02 4.52 -6.11
CA LEU A 41 3.87 3.92 -6.78
C LEU A 41 2.79 3.70 -5.73
N PHE A 42 1.60 4.25 -5.98
CA PHE A 42 0.43 4.05 -5.13
C PHE A 42 -0.69 3.38 -5.92
N LEU A 43 -1.28 2.35 -5.34
CA LEU A 43 -2.44 1.67 -5.89
C LEU A 43 -3.63 1.80 -4.94
N VAL A 44 -4.82 1.92 -5.51
CA VAL A 44 -6.07 1.89 -4.78
C VAL A 44 -6.94 0.71 -5.24
N ALA A 45 -7.67 0.13 -4.30
CA ALA A 45 -8.79 -0.75 -4.59
C ALA A 45 -10.06 0.10 -4.60
N SER A 46 -10.75 0.17 -5.72
CA SER A 46 -11.90 1.06 -5.91
C SER A 46 -13.03 0.40 -6.67
N ASP A 47 -14.19 1.02 -6.64
CA ASP A 47 -15.20 0.75 -7.65
C ASP A 47 -14.69 1.11 -9.05
N PRO A 48 -15.18 0.47 -10.10
CA PRO A 48 -14.95 0.92 -11.46
C PRO A 48 -15.49 2.34 -11.65
N PHE A 49 -14.89 3.10 -12.56
CA PHE A 49 -15.50 4.36 -12.98
C PHE A 49 -16.83 4.09 -13.68
N GLU A 50 -17.90 4.55 -13.09
CA GLU A 50 -19.23 4.56 -13.71
C GLU A 50 -19.46 5.96 -14.32
N GLY A 51 -19.05 6.12 -15.57
CA GLY A 51 -19.24 7.35 -16.33
C GLY A 51 -18.69 7.11 -17.73
N GLY A 52 -19.59 7.12 -18.73
CA GLY A 52 -19.17 7.13 -20.12
C GLY A 52 -18.55 8.49 -20.47
N GLU A 53 -17.83 8.56 -21.60
CA GLU A 53 -17.24 9.79 -22.15
C GLU A 53 -18.24 10.95 -22.38
N THR A 54 -19.53 10.71 -22.08
CA THR A 54 -20.65 11.64 -22.26
C THR A 54 -21.45 11.94 -20.99
N ALA A 55 -20.93 11.52 -19.79
CA ALA A 55 -21.60 11.87 -18.54
C ALA A 55 -21.47 13.39 -18.30
N ASP A 56 -22.59 14.08 -18.14
CA ASP A 56 -22.60 15.47 -17.69
C ASP A 56 -21.93 15.56 -16.30
N GLU A 57 -21.28 16.66 -15.98
CA GLU A 57 -20.58 16.87 -14.70
C GLU A 57 -21.47 16.64 -13.47
N GLU A 58 -22.79 16.70 -13.66
CA GLU A 58 -23.80 16.45 -12.61
C GLU A 58 -24.03 14.95 -12.30
N GLU A 59 -23.56 14.03 -13.14
CA GLU A 59 -23.67 12.56 -12.93
C GLU A 59 -22.37 11.90 -12.46
N TYR A 60 -21.28 12.66 -12.29
CA TYR A 60 -20.02 12.08 -11.82
C TYR A 60 -20.14 11.69 -10.35
N VAL A 61 -20.09 10.39 -10.09
CA VAL A 61 -19.97 9.83 -8.74
C VAL A 61 -18.53 9.38 -8.52
N GLU A 62 -17.87 9.93 -7.50
CA GLU A 62 -16.54 9.48 -7.13
C GLU A 62 -16.56 7.98 -6.81
N PRO A 63 -15.66 7.18 -7.41
CA PRO A 63 -15.54 5.77 -7.05
C PRO A 63 -15.20 5.60 -5.57
N HIS A 64 -15.90 4.71 -4.89
CA HIS A 64 -15.58 4.38 -3.51
C HIS A 64 -14.20 3.72 -3.43
N ILE A 65 -13.35 4.18 -2.50
CA ILE A 65 -12.03 3.61 -2.25
C ILE A 65 -12.10 2.68 -1.04
N TYR A 66 -11.77 1.41 -1.24
CA TYR A 66 -11.79 0.36 -0.22
C TYR A 66 -10.51 0.31 0.59
N GLY A 67 -9.40 0.62 -0.03
CA GLY A 67 -8.07 0.57 0.57
C GLY A 67 -6.99 0.99 -0.41
N TYR A 68 -5.75 1.06 0.06
CA TYR A 68 -4.62 1.45 -0.76
C TYR A 68 -3.32 0.81 -0.31
N ILE A 69 -2.33 0.83 -1.17
CA ILE A 69 -0.95 0.40 -0.90
C ILE A 69 0.02 1.40 -1.52
N GLY A 70 1.11 1.69 -0.82
CA GLY A 70 2.19 2.56 -1.29
C GLY A 70 3.52 1.84 -1.36
N LEU A 71 4.33 2.22 -2.34
CA LEU A 71 5.66 1.71 -2.59
C LEU A 71 6.62 2.88 -2.82
N LEU A 72 7.78 2.85 -2.16
CA LEU A 72 8.89 3.78 -2.37
C LEU A 72 10.05 3.01 -2.98
N MET A 73 10.52 3.46 -4.14
CA MET A 73 11.50 2.74 -4.95
C MET A 73 12.88 3.39 -4.92
N VAL A 74 13.90 2.54 -4.85
CA VAL A 74 15.29 2.86 -5.19
C VAL A 74 15.73 1.86 -6.26
N PRO A 75 16.88 2.02 -6.94
CA PRO A 75 17.29 1.05 -7.97
C PRO A 75 17.26 -0.39 -7.45
N TRP A 76 16.48 -1.24 -8.12
CA TRP A 76 16.17 -2.65 -7.89
C TRP A 76 15.42 -3.02 -6.60
N GLU A 77 15.29 -2.12 -5.66
CA GLU A 77 14.65 -2.38 -4.37
C GLU A 77 13.49 -1.42 -4.11
N ALA A 78 12.56 -1.83 -3.30
CA ALA A 78 11.47 -0.96 -2.87
C ALA A 78 11.03 -1.29 -1.45
N ASP A 79 10.46 -0.30 -0.79
CA ASP A 79 9.81 -0.44 0.50
C ASP A 79 8.31 -0.26 0.35
N ILE A 80 7.52 -1.19 0.90
CA ILE A 80 6.11 -0.94 1.11
C ILE A 80 5.98 0.05 2.25
N THR A 81 5.44 1.23 1.96
CA THR A 81 5.28 2.30 2.95
C THR A 81 4.08 2.05 3.84
N ASN A 82 2.98 1.59 3.27
CA ASN A 82 1.78 1.19 3.97
C ASN A 82 0.85 0.36 3.07
N ILE A 83 0.03 -0.43 3.73
CA ILE A 83 -1.11 -1.11 3.15
C ILE A 83 -2.26 -0.99 4.14
N THR A 84 -3.35 -0.41 3.72
CA THR A 84 -4.47 -0.09 4.61
C THR A 84 -5.80 -0.30 3.91
N VAL A 85 -6.71 -0.97 4.60
CA VAL A 85 -8.08 -1.23 4.14
C VAL A 85 -9.04 -0.56 5.12
N ARG A 86 -10.12 0.04 4.61
CA ARG A 86 -11.19 0.59 5.47
C ARG A 86 -11.64 -0.45 6.47
N LYS A 87 -11.93 -0.04 7.71
CA LYS A 87 -12.31 -0.95 8.79
C LYS A 87 -13.52 -1.81 8.44
N GLU A 88 -14.53 -1.21 7.84
CA GLU A 88 -15.77 -1.86 7.42
C GLU A 88 -15.59 -2.82 6.24
N GLU A 89 -14.46 -2.72 5.55
CA GLU A 89 -14.17 -3.54 4.34
C GLU A 89 -13.16 -4.65 4.60
N ARG A 90 -12.71 -4.82 5.84
CA ARG A 90 -11.74 -5.84 6.22
C ARG A 90 -12.29 -7.25 6.13
N ASN A 91 -11.39 -8.25 6.11
CA ASN A 91 -11.71 -9.68 6.02
C ASN A 91 -12.41 -10.08 4.71
N ARG A 92 -12.21 -9.30 3.65
CA ARG A 92 -12.73 -9.54 2.29
C ARG A 92 -11.63 -9.81 1.26
N GLY A 93 -10.39 -9.98 1.71
CA GLY A 93 -9.25 -10.25 0.84
C GLY A 93 -8.71 -9.06 0.07
N ILE A 94 -9.14 -7.83 0.38
CA ILE A 94 -8.74 -6.61 -0.35
C ILE A 94 -7.24 -6.32 -0.16
N GLY A 95 -6.74 -6.45 1.07
CA GLY A 95 -5.30 -6.28 1.35
C GLY A 95 -4.44 -7.25 0.56
N MET A 96 -4.86 -8.50 0.45
CA MET A 96 -4.17 -9.52 -0.35
C MET A 96 -4.17 -9.16 -1.84
N GLN A 97 -5.28 -8.69 -2.37
CA GLN A 97 -5.38 -8.28 -3.78
C GLN A 97 -4.49 -7.07 -4.08
N LEU A 98 -4.48 -6.06 -3.19
CA LEU A 98 -3.58 -4.90 -3.29
C LEU A 98 -2.10 -5.33 -3.30
N LEU A 99 -1.73 -6.19 -2.36
CA LEU A 99 -0.35 -6.67 -2.24
C LEU A 99 0.08 -7.49 -3.46
N LYS A 100 -0.74 -8.40 -3.92
CA LYS A 100 -0.46 -9.22 -5.12
C LYS A 100 -0.31 -8.36 -6.37
N GLU A 101 -1.17 -7.37 -6.56
CA GLU A 101 -1.09 -6.47 -7.71
C GLU A 101 0.17 -5.59 -7.64
N MET A 102 0.55 -5.09 -6.45
CA MET A 102 1.78 -4.35 -6.29
C MET A 102 3.01 -5.21 -6.63
N ILE A 103 3.05 -6.43 -6.14
CA ILE A 103 4.13 -7.39 -6.44
C ILE A 103 4.20 -7.65 -7.96
N ARG A 104 3.07 -7.84 -8.61
CA ARG A 104 2.98 -8.07 -10.06
C ARG A 104 3.55 -6.89 -10.86
N ARG A 105 3.37 -5.65 -10.39
CA ARG A 105 3.84 -4.44 -11.08
C ARG A 105 5.32 -4.13 -10.83
N CYS A 106 5.92 -4.66 -9.78
CA CYS A 106 7.30 -4.36 -9.43
C CYS A 106 8.32 -4.58 -10.56
N PRO A 107 8.29 -5.68 -11.34
CA PRO A 107 9.20 -5.85 -12.46
C PRO A 107 9.08 -4.79 -13.56
N GLU A 108 7.91 -4.21 -13.76
CA GLU A 108 7.69 -3.11 -14.71
C GLU A 108 8.44 -1.83 -14.32
N HIS A 109 8.80 -1.71 -13.04
CA HIS A 109 9.57 -0.61 -12.45
C HIS A 109 11.01 -1.01 -12.09
N ASP A 110 11.52 -2.11 -12.63
CA ASP A 110 12.85 -2.66 -12.34
C ASP A 110 13.07 -2.98 -10.85
N VAL A 111 12.02 -3.29 -10.12
CA VAL A 111 12.08 -3.71 -8.72
C VAL A 111 12.05 -5.22 -8.63
N SER A 112 13.06 -5.80 -7.97
CA SER A 112 13.19 -7.25 -7.76
C SER A 112 13.27 -7.66 -6.29
N VAL A 113 13.44 -6.71 -5.38
CA VAL A 113 13.48 -6.94 -3.93
C VAL A 113 12.54 -5.96 -3.26
N ILE A 114 11.65 -6.46 -2.42
CA ILE A 114 10.64 -5.66 -1.72
C ILE A 114 10.81 -5.86 -0.23
N HIS A 115 10.97 -4.77 0.51
CA HIS A 115 11.08 -4.74 1.96
C HIS A 115 9.85 -4.16 2.60
N LEU A 116 9.61 -4.53 3.85
CA LEU A 116 8.61 -3.89 4.71
C LEU A 116 9.00 -4.02 6.17
N GLU A 117 8.38 -3.18 6.99
CA GLU A 117 8.42 -3.24 8.44
C GLU A 117 6.99 -3.43 8.95
N VAL A 118 6.83 -4.30 9.93
CA VAL A 118 5.53 -4.56 10.57
C VAL A 118 5.70 -4.63 12.07
N ARG A 119 4.71 -4.12 12.82
CA ARG A 119 4.71 -4.24 14.28
C ARG A 119 4.76 -5.72 14.69
N GLU A 120 5.52 -6.04 15.73
CA GLU A 120 5.60 -7.40 16.26
C GLU A 120 4.21 -7.94 16.65
N SER A 121 3.33 -7.09 17.18
CA SER A 121 1.94 -7.43 17.50
C SER A 121 1.03 -7.57 16.28
N GLY A 122 1.50 -7.20 15.10
CA GLY A 122 0.72 -7.22 13.85
C GLY A 122 0.59 -8.59 13.22
N ALA A 123 0.17 -9.62 13.95
CA ALA A 123 0.09 -10.99 13.48
C ALA A 123 -0.78 -11.17 12.21
N PRO A 124 -1.95 -10.52 12.07
CA PRO A 124 -2.74 -10.62 10.83
C PRO A 124 -1.99 -10.08 9.60
N ALA A 125 -1.30 -8.95 9.74
CA ALA A 125 -0.51 -8.36 8.66
C ALA A 125 0.70 -9.24 8.31
N ARG A 126 1.42 -9.76 9.31
CA ARG A 126 2.52 -10.68 9.09
C ARG A 126 2.09 -11.93 8.32
N HIS A 127 0.95 -12.49 8.69
CA HIS A 127 0.39 -13.65 8.01
C HIS A 127 0.07 -13.38 6.53
N LEU A 128 -0.46 -12.19 6.23
CA LEU A 128 -0.67 -11.71 4.86
C LEU A 128 0.65 -11.70 4.07
N TYR A 129 1.71 -11.15 4.65
CA TYR A 129 3.02 -11.06 4.00
C TYR A 129 3.67 -12.44 3.82
N GLU A 130 3.62 -13.28 4.83
CA GLU A 130 4.16 -14.65 4.76
C GLU A 130 3.48 -15.46 3.66
N LYS A 131 2.16 -15.34 3.50
CA LYS A 131 1.41 -16.01 2.43
C LYS A 131 1.84 -15.58 1.03
N THR A 132 2.36 -14.39 0.87
CA THR A 132 2.81 -13.87 -0.43
C THR A 132 4.30 -14.12 -0.68
N GLY A 133 4.99 -14.78 0.26
CA GLY A 133 6.38 -15.20 0.11
C GLY A 133 7.41 -14.33 0.84
N PHE A 134 6.98 -13.33 1.61
CA PHE A 134 7.90 -12.57 2.44
C PHE A 134 8.46 -13.44 3.57
N THR A 135 9.74 -13.24 3.85
CA THR A 135 10.45 -13.88 4.95
C THR A 135 11.02 -12.87 5.93
N VAL A 136 11.17 -13.27 7.18
CA VAL A 136 11.73 -12.40 8.22
C VAL A 136 13.23 -12.27 8.04
N ASP A 137 13.74 -11.04 7.96
CA ASP A 137 15.18 -10.74 7.93
C ASP A 137 15.74 -10.43 9.31
N GLY A 138 14.95 -9.85 10.19
CA GLY A 138 15.41 -9.43 11.49
C GLY A 138 14.37 -8.61 12.25
N ILE A 139 14.84 -8.04 13.36
CA ILE A 139 14.02 -7.22 14.26
C ILE A 139 14.74 -5.90 14.50
N ARG A 140 14.02 -4.78 14.36
CA ARG A 140 14.50 -3.47 14.78
C ARG A 140 13.87 -3.12 16.11
N LYS A 141 14.70 -3.10 17.18
CA LYS A 141 14.27 -2.83 18.56
C LYS A 141 13.75 -1.41 18.72
N GLY A 142 12.58 -1.27 19.37
CA GLY A 142 12.01 0.02 19.75
C GLY A 142 11.69 0.95 18.58
N TYR A 143 11.48 0.43 17.39
CA TYR A 143 11.26 1.21 16.16
C TYR A 143 9.99 2.03 16.22
N TYR A 144 8.89 1.44 16.69
CA TYR A 144 7.61 2.12 16.85
C TYR A 144 7.51 2.78 18.22
N THR A 145 6.76 3.87 18.25
CA THR A 145 6.40 4.59 19.48
C THR A 145 4.89 4.62 19.66
N MET A 146 4.41 4.83 20.88
CA MET A 146 2.98 4.96 21.24
C MET A 146 2.06 3.80 20.76
N PRO A 147 2.22 2.58 21.25
CA PRO A 147 3.20 2.11 22.25
C PRO A 147 4.56 1.80 21.61
N THR A 148 5.60 1.81 22.45
CA THR A 148 6.93 1.34 22.03
C THR A 148 6.87 -0.14 21.70
N GLU A 149 7.32 -0.49 20.51
CA GLU A 149 7.24 -1.84 19.99
C GLU A 149 8.34 -2.08 18.97
N ASP A 150 8.80 -3.31 18.87
CA ASP A 150 9.78 -3.71 17.87
C ASP A 150 9.13 -3.82 16.48
N ALA A 151 9.92 -3.57 15.45
CA ALA A 151 9.54 -3.86 14.07
C ALA A 151 10.12 -5.20 13.65
N VAL A 152 9.30 -6.00 12.98
CA VAL A 152 9.75 -7.18 12.24
C VAL A 152 10.06 -6.73 10.82
N LEU A 153 11.28 -6.97 10.36
CA LEU A 153 11.73 -6.64 9.01
C LEU A 153 11.50 -7.86 8.12
N MET A 154 10.83 -7.65 7.01
CA MET A 154 10.51 -8.71 6.08
C MET A 154 10.92 -8.34 4.65
N THR A 155 11.29 -9.34 3.86
CA THR A 155 11.73 -9.18 2.47
C THR A 155 11.13 -10.24 1.57
N LEU A 156 10.74 -9.81 0.38
CA LEU A 156 10.38 -10.67 -0.75
C LEU A 156 11.40 -10.47 -1.87
N ARG A 157 11.98 -11.57 -2.35
CA ARG A 157 12.85 -11.58 -3.52
C ARG A 157 12.10 -12.15 -4.71
N LEU A 158 12.02 -11.37 -5.80
CA LEU A 158 11.40 -11.81 -7.04
C LEU A 158 12.39 -12.57 -7.90
N PRO A 159 11.94 -13.38 -8.88
CA PRO A 159 12.83 -14.05 -9.83
C PRO A 159 13.77 -13.06 -10.52
N GLY A 160 15.06 -13.38 -10.58
CA GLY A 160 16.07 -12.50 -11.16
C GLY A 160 16.66 -11.47 -10.20
N ALA A 161 16.24 -11.46 -8.92
CA ALA A 161 16.87 -10.61 -7.92
C ALA A 161 18.35 -10.94 -7.73
N PRO A 162 19.23 -9.90 -7.56
CA PRO A 162 20.63 -10.14 -7.27
C PRO A 162 20.80 -10.97 -5.99
N GLU A 163 21.76 -11.88 -6.00
CA GLU A 163 22.19 -12.55 -4.76
C GLU A 163 22.94 -11.55 -3.87
N THR A 164 22.67 -11.65 -2.58
CA THR A 164 23.37 -10.84 -1.56
C THR A 164 24.75 -11.38 -1.25
#